data_abb681b47656ec39383bbb5ddd3b5d27
#
_entry.id   abb681b47656ec39383bbb5ddd3b5d27
#
_cell.length_a   1.000
_cell.length_b   1.000
_cell.length_c   1.000
_cell.angle_alpha   90.00
_cell.angle_beta   90.00
_cell.angle_gamma   90.00
#
_symmetry.space_group_name_H-M   'P 1'
#
loop_
_entity.id
_entity.type
_entity.pdbx_description
1 polymer ?
#
loop_
_entity_poly.entity_id
_entity_poly.type
_entity_poly.pdbx_seq_one_letter_code
_entity_poly.pdbx_strand_id
1 'polypeptide(L)'
;MHPGVNGKKFPEKPAVIMAGSGKVVTHGQLNELSNQGAHLFRSLGLKPGDSIAIMMENHHLFFPIVFAAWRSGLRYTTISWRLQPSEVEYIVKDCDAKVLITSKFLEQTADDLKAALEGVHLYMLDGTTSGYLSFE
;
A
#
# COMPACT_ATOMS: atom_id res chain seq x y z
N MET A 1 7.26 -9.03 -14.30
CA MET A 1 6.45 -10.27 -14.55
C MET A 1 5.15 -10.16 -13.77
N HIS A 2 4.00 -10.38 -14.40
CA HIS A 2 2.68 -10.20 -13.77
C HIS A 2 2.46 -11.27 -12.67
N PRO A 3 1.96 -10.91 -11.46
CA PRO A 3 1.77 -11.85 -10.35
C PRO A 3 0.93 -13.09 -10.71
N GLY A 4 -0.05 -12.91 -11.59
CA GLY A 4 -0.91 -13.99 -12.07
C GLY A 4 -0.19 -15.11 -12.82
N VAL A 5 0.97 -14.83 -13.42
CA VAL A 5 1.77 -15.86 -14.11
C VAL A 5 2.38 -16.82 -13.10
N ASN A 6 3.10 -16.31 -12.12
CA ASN A 6 3.72 -17.12 -11.07
C ASN A 6 2.69 -17.70 -10.11
N GLY A 7 1.61 -16.95 -9.81
CA GLY A 7 0.50 -17.43 -8.98
C GLY A 7 -0.20 -18.67 -9.56
N LYS A 8 -0.30 -18.76 -10.88
CA LYS A 8 -0.82 -19.98 -11.54
C LYS A 8 0.20 -21.10 -11.63
N LYS A 9 1.46 -20.78 -11.94
CA LYS A 9 2.50 -21.78 -12.20
C LYS A 9 3.11 -22.36 -10.93
N PHE A 10 3.26 -21.54 -9.88
CA PHE A 10 3.92 -21.92 -8.63
C PHE A 10 3.16 -21.33 -7.41
N PRO A 11 1.87 -21.65 -7.21
CA PRO A 11 1.03 -20.97 -6.20
C PRO A 11 1.60 -21.07 -4.78
N GLU A 12 2.18 -22.21 -4.41
CA GLU A 12 2.70 -22.46 -3.06
C GLU A 12 4.16 -21.97 -2.83
N LYS A 13 4.84 -21.55 -3.91
CA LYS A 13 6.22 -21.08 -3.77
C LYS A 13 6.26 -19.74 -3.05
N PRO A 14 7.14 -19.55 -2.05
CA PRO A 14 7.32 -18.25 -1.39
C PRO A 14 7.67 -17.14 -2.38
N ALA A 15 6.96 -16.01 -2.29
CA ALA A 15 7.21 -14.79 -3.02
C ALA A 15 7.83 -13.72 -2.12
N VAL A 16 7.39 -13.65 -0.86
CA VAL A 16 7.89 -12.73 0.17
C VAL A 16 8.12 -13.52 1.45
N ILE A 17 9.26 -13.32 2.07
CA ILE A 17 9.61 -13.91 3.38
C ILE A 17 10.08 -12.78 4.29
N MET A 18 9.39 -12.57 5.40
CA MET A 18 9.76 -11.59 6.42
C MET A 18 10.90 -12.15 7.28
N ALA A 19 12.07 -11.53 7.24
CA ALA A 19 13.25 -12.02 7.96
C ALA A 19 13.05 -12.06 9.48
N GLY A 20 12.35 -11.08 10.07
CA GLY A 20 12.14 -11.00 11.52
C GLY A 20 11.07 -11.96 12.03
N SER A 21 9.90 -11.99 11.39
CA SER A 21 8.74 -12.78 11.83
C SER A 21 8.65 -14.17 11.19
N GLY A 22 9.39 -14.41 10.11
CA GLY A 22 9.26 -15.62 9.29
C GLY A 22 7.95 -15.69 8.48
N LYS A 23 7.11 -14.66 8.52
CA LYS A 23 5.85 -14.65 7.77
C LYS A 23 6.12 -14.76 6.27
N VAL A 24 5.38 -15.65 5.61
CA VAL A 24 5.51 -15.94 4.19
C VAL A 24 4.25 -15.49 3.45
N VAL A 25 4.44 -14.86 2.30
CA VAL A 25 3.39 -14.66 1.29
C VAL A 25 3.78 -15.49 0.07
N THR A 26 2.94 -16.42 -0.33
CA THR A 26 3.18 -17.25 -1.53
C THR A 26 2.84 -16.49 -2.81
N HIS A 27 3.25 -17.02 -3.96
CA HIS A 27 2.87 -16.43 -5.26
C HIS A 27 1.36 -16.45 -5.51
N GLY A 28 0.66 -17.48 -5.03
CA GLY A 28 -0.80 -17.55 -5.07
C GLY A 28 -1.42 -16.42 -4.24
N GLN A 29 -1.00 -16.30 -2.98
CA GLN A 29 -1.47 -15.23 -2.08
C GLN A 29 -1.13 -13.83 -2.61
N LEU A 30 0.08 -13.63 -3.13
CA LEU A 30 0.48 -12.36 -3.76
C LEU A 30 -0.47 -11.98 -4.91
N ASN A 31 -0.82 -12.94 -5.76
CA ASN A 31 -1.76 -12.70 -6.84
C ASN A 31 -3.16 -12.33 -6.32
N GLU A 32 -3.67 -13.05 -5.34
CA GLU A 32 -4.99 -12.81 -4.74
C GLU A 32 -5.05 -11.44 -4.04
N LEU A 33 -4.12 -11.17 -3.14
CA LEU A 33 -4.05 -9.91 -2.38
C LEU A 33 -3.88 -8.70 -3.31
N SER A 34 -3.02 -8.80 -4.32
CA SER A 34 -2.86 -7.71 -5.28
C SER A 34 -4.11 -7.50 -6.15
N ASN A 35 -4.88 -8.55 -6.41
CA ASN A 35 -6.15 -8.44 -7.11
C ASN A 35 -7.21 -7.74 -6.24
N GLN A 36 -7.29 -8.10 -4.95
CA GLN A 36 -8.18 -7.44 -3.99
C GLN A 36 -7.85 -5.95 -3.87
N GLY A 37 -6.56 -5.59 -3.72
CA GLY A 37 -6.13 -4.20 -3.70
C GLY A 37 -6.48 -3.43 -4.98
N ALA A 38 -6.36 -4.08 -6.14
CA ALA A 38 -6.76 -3.47 -7.41
C ALA A 38 -8.28 -3.23 -7.49
N HIS A 39 -9.10 -4.12 -6.92
CA HIS A 39 -10.54 -3.89 -6.80
C HIS A 39 -10.86 -2.71 -5.88
N LEU A 40 -10.16 -2.59 -4.74
CA LEU A 40 -10.31 -1.43 -3.86
C LEU A 40 -9.99 -0.12 -4.59
N PHE A 41 -8.85 -0.03 -5.28
CA PHE A 41 -8.48 1.19 -6.01
C PHE A 41 -9.51 1.57 -7.06
N ARG A 42 -10.07 0.61 -7.78
CA ARG A 42 -11.16 0.85 -8.74
C ARG A 42 -12.45 1.32 -8.05
N SER A 43 -12.81 0.75 -6.91
CA SER A 43 -13.99 1.17 -6.14
C SER A 43 -13.88 2.60 -5.62
N LEU A 44 -12.66 3.09 -5.37
CA LEU A 44 -12.36 4.48 -5.02
C LEU A 44 -12.35 5.42 -6.24
N GLY A 45 -12.57 4.90 -7.44
CA GLY A 45 -12.62 5.68 -8.68
C GLY A 45 -11.25 6.01 -9.28
N LEU A 46 -10.16 5.36 -8.83
CA LEU A 46 -8.84 5.56 -9.41
C LEU A 46 -8.80 4.98 -10.84
N LYS A 47 -8.14 5.73 -11.73
CA LYS A 47 -7.98 5.40 -13.15
C LYS A 47 -6.51 5.20 -13.49
N PRO A 48 -6.18 4.46 -14.57
CA PRO A 48 -4.80 4.38 -15.06
C PRO A 48 -4.14 5.76 -15.17
N GLY A 49 -2.92 5.88 -14.65
CA GLY A 49 -2.18 7.15 -14.56
C GLY A 49 -2.36 7.89 -13.23
N ASP A 50 -3.36 7.56 -12.42
CA ASP A 50 -3.47 8.10 -11.06
C ASP A 50 -2.34 7.60 -10.16
N SER A 51 -2.10 8.29 -9.06
CA SER A 51 -1.01 7.98 -8.13
C SER A 51 -1.52 7.56 -6.75
N ILE A 52 -0.79 6.67 -6.12
CA ILE A 52 -0.90 6.34 -4.70
C ILE A 52 0.44 6.54 -3.99
N ALA A 53 0.41 6.78 -2.69
CA ALA A 53 1.58 6.84 -1.83
C ALA A 53 1.58 5.68 -0.82
N ILE A 54 2.75 5.13 -0.54
CA ILE A 54 2.94 4.01 0.39
C ILE A 54 4.02 4.41 1.39
N MET A 55 3.66 4.53 2.67
CA MET A 55 4.58 4.83 3.76
C MET A 55 4.43 3.75 4.83
N MET A 56 5.36 2.83 4.90
CA MET A 56 5.37 1.77 5.90
C MET A 56 6.79 1.25 6.15
N GLU A 57 6.97 0.63 7.29
CA GLU A 57 8.14 -0.20 7.56
C GLU A 57 8.16 -1.43 6.64
N ASN A 58 9.18 -2.28 6.77
CA ASN A 58 9.18 -3.55 6.04
C ASN A 58 7.96 -4.38 6.44
N HIS A 59 7.05 -4.57 5.49
CA HIS A 59 5.75 -5.20 5.72
C HIS A 59 5.45 -6.25 4.65
N HIS A 60 4.85 -7.36 5.05
CA HIS A 60 4.54 -8.47 4.12
C HIS A 60 3.52 -8.08 3.03
N LEU A 61 2.69 -7.06 3.28
CA LEU A 61 1.71 -6.54 2.30
C LEU A 61 2.28 -5.46 1.36
N PHE A 62 3.54 -5.05 1.54
CA PHE A 62 4.16 -4.04 0.66
C PHE A 62 4.08 -4.44 -0.82
N PHE A 63 4.54 -5.64 -1.16
CA PHE A 63 4.49 -6.11 -2.55
C PHE A 63 3.08 -6.37 -3.06
N PRO A 64 2.14 -6.95 -2.30
CA PRO A 64 0.73 -6.99 -2.69
C PRO A 64 0.16 -5.63 -3.09
N ILE A 65 0.45 -4.56 -2.33
CA ILE A 65 0.02 -3.19 -2.62
C ILE A 65 0.67 -2.65 -3.90
N VAL A 66 1.99 -2.80 -4.02
CA VAL A 66 2.74 -2.38 -5.23
C VAL A 66 2.17 -3.07 -6.48
N PHE A 67 1.95 -4.38 -6.43
CA PHE A 67 1.38 -5.10 -7.56
C PHE A 67 -0.10 -4.78 -7.81
N ALA A 68 -0.86 -4.42 -6.76
CA ALA A 68 -2.22 -3.92 -6.92
C ALA A 68 -2.24 -2.59 -7.71
N ALA A 69 -1.36 -1.66 -7.39
CA ALA A 69 -1.18 -0.43 -8.14
C ALA A 69 -0.74 -0.70 -9.58
N TRP A 70 0.28 -1.51 -9.76
CA TRP A 70 0.83 -1.82 -11.09
C TRP A 70 -0.21 -2.46 -12.02
N ARG A 71 -0.96 -3.48 -11.54
CA ARG A 71 -1.98 -4.14 -12.35
C ARG A 71 -3.21 -3.25 -12.65
N SER A 72 -3.37 -2.17 -11.89
CA SER A 72 -4.40 -1.16 -12.11
C SER A 72 -3.94 0.00 -13.00
N GLY A 73 -2.69 -0.02 -13.46
CA GLY A 73 -2.10 1.07 -14.25
C GLY A 73 -1.83 2.33 -13.43
N LEU A 74 -1.73 2.21 -12.10
CA LEU A 74 -1.45 3.32 -11.20
C LEU A 74 0.05 3.53 -11.03
N ARG A 75 0.44 4.77 -10.78
CA ARG A 75 1.77 5.10 -10.27
C ARG A 75 1.77 4.92 -8.76
N TYR A 76 2.89 4.49 -8.20
CA TYR A 76 3.06 4.44 -6.76
C TYR A 76 4.36 5.14 -6.36
N THR A 77 4.30 5.89 -5.26
CA THR A 77 5.44 6.56 -4.65
C THR A 77 5.68 5.94 -3.28
N THR A 78 6.86 5.39 -3.07
CA THR A 78 7.25 4.88 -1.76
C THR A 78 7.90 5.99 -0.95
N ILE A 79 7.44 6.15 0.30
CA ILE A 79 7.89 7.19 1.20
C ILE A 79 8.60 6.54 2.38
N SER A 80 9.79 7.05 2.73
CA SER A 80 10.50 6.57 3.91
C SER A 80 9.69 6.87 5.17
N TRP A 81 9.46 5.86 5.99
CA TRP A 81 8.76 5.98 7.26
C TRP A 81 9.54 6.77 8.33
N ARG A 82 10.79 7.13 8.05
CA ARG A 82 11.66 7.91 8.94
C ARG A 82 11.55 9.43 8.71
N LEU A 83 10.79 9.85 7.71
CA LEU A 83 10.59 11.27 7.42
C LEU A 83 9.63 11.92 8.41
N GLN A 84 9.78 13.23 8.58
CA GLN A 84 8.87 14.03 9.39
C GLN A 84 7.52 14.21 8.67
N PRO A 85 6.41 14.44 9.40
CA PRO A 85 5.09 14.63 8.80
C PRO A 85 5.05 15.67 7.68
N SER A 86 5.74 16.80 7.83
CA SER A 86 5.78 17.86 6.81
C SER A 86 6.48 17.43 5.52
N GLU A 87 7.49 16.57 5.60
CA GLU A 87 8.18 16.00 4.43
C GLU A 87 7.28 15.00 3.71
N VAL A 88 6.58 14.16 4.49
CA VAL A 88 5.61 13.20 3.94
C VAL A 88 4.45 13.92 3.25
N GLU A 89 3.90 14.95 3.88
CA GLU A 89 2.85 15.81 3.29
C GLU A 89 3.29 16.37 1.94
N TYR A 90 4.51 16.93 1.88
CA TYR A 90 5.07 17.46 0.64
C TYR A 90 5.10 16.40 -0.47
N ILE A 91 5.62 15.21 -0.17
CA ILE A 91 5.75 14.13 -1.16
C ILE A 91 4.37 13.65 -1.64
N VAL A 92 3.42 13.48 -0.72
CA VAL A 92 2.05 13.03 -1.07
C VAL A 92 1.38 14.04 -2.01
N LYS A 93 1.54 15.34 -1.74
CA LYS A 93 0.99 16.41 -2.57
C LYS A 93 1.73 16.54 -3.91
N ASP A 94 3.05 16.46 -3.90
CA ASP A 94 3.88 16.59 -5.11
C ASP A 94 3.62 15.46 -6.12
N CYS A 95 3.43 14.22 -5.65
CA CYS A 95 3.11 13.10 -6.52
C CYS A 95 1.61 13.00 -6.87
N ASP A 96 0.79 13.93 -6.41
CA ASP A 96 -0.69 13.93 -6.60
C ASP A 96 -1.33 12.60 -6.18
N ALA A 97 -0.91 12.05 -5.04
CA ALA A 97 -1.44 10.79 -4.56
C ALA A 97 -2.90 10.93 -4.11
N LYS A 98 -3.75 10.08 -4.64
CA LYS A 98 -5.18 10.00 -4.27
C LYS A 98 -5.44 9.08 -3.08
N VAL A 99 -4.48 8.23 -2.77
CA VAL A 99 -4.51 7.28 -1.65
C VAL A 99 -3.16 7.32 -0.94
N LEU A 100 -3.18 7.36 0.39
CA LEU A 100 -2.02 7.07 1.23
C LEU A 100 -2.30 5.78 2.01
N ILE A 101 -1.37 4.83 1.93
CA ILE A 101 -1.41 3.58 2.70
C ILE A 101 -0.24 3.58 3.67
N THR A 102 -0.53 3.46 4.95
CA THR A 102 0.46 3.38 6.03
C THR A 102 0.18 2.19 6.95
N SER A 103 0.88 2.07 8.07
CA SER A 103 0.71 0.98 9.05
C SER A 103 0.45 1.52 10.45
N LYS A 104 -0.13 0.70 11.30
CA LYS A 104 -0.36 1.04 12.72
C LYS A 104 0.94 1.35 13.47
N PHE A 105 2.06 0.79 13.04
CA PHE A 105 3.38 1.13 13.58
C PHE A 105 3.70 2.63 13.46
N LEU A 106 3.14 3.33 12.46
CA LEU A 106 3.35 4.76 12.20
C LEU A 106 2.15 5.62 12.62
N GLU A 107 1.36 5.15 13.58
CA GLU A 107 0.11 5.81 14.01
C GLU A 107 0.31 7.29 14.35
N GLN A 108 1.37 7.64 15.08
CA GLN A 108 1.64 9.03 15.46
C GLN A 108 1.85 9.93 14.23
N THR A 109 2.68 9.50 13.29
CA THR A 109 2.90 10.24 12.04
C THR A 109 1.61 10.32 11.21
N ALA A 110 0.84 9.24 11.19
CA ALA A 110 -0.44 9.20 10.49
C ALA A 110 -1.45 10.20 11.09
N ASP A 111 -1.52 10.29 12.41
CA ASP A 111 -2.38 11.26 13.09
C ASP A 111 -2.00 12.71 12.78
N ASP A 112 -0.70 13.00 12.73
CA ASP A 112 -0.19 14.33 12.40
C ASP A 112 -0.46 14.72 10.94
N LEU A 113 -0.59 13.72 10.04
CA LEU A 113 -0.80 13.94 8.60
C LEU A 113 -2.27 14.15 8.21
N LYS A 114 -3.22 13.57 8.92
CA LYS A 114 -4.62 13.48 8.46
C LYS A 114 -5.28 14.82 8.15
N ALA A 115 -5.00 15.86 8.94
CA ALA A 115 -5.56 17.19 8.72
C ALA A 115 -4.98 17.89 7.47
N ALA A 116 -3.73 17.58 7.13
CA ALA A 116 -3.03 18.17 6.00
C ALA A 116 -3.34 17.47 4.66
N LEU A 117 -3.88 16.25 4.70
CA LEU A 117 -4.17 15.41 3.53
C LEU A 117 -5.66 15.31 3.23
N GLU A 118 -6.39 16.41 3.37
CA GLU A 118 -7.80 16.47 2.98
C GLU A 118 -7.97 16.11 1.50
N GLY A 119 -8.97 15.27 1.20
CA GLY A 119 -9.22 14.77 -0.16
C GLY A 119 -8.39 13.56 -0.57
N VAL A 120 -7.43 13.13 0.25
CA VAL A 120 -6.69 11.88 0.05
C VAL A 120 -7.38 10.75 0.82
N HIS A 121 -7.58 9.59 0.18
CA HIS A 121 -8.08 8.41 0.86
C HIS A 121 -6.98 7.83 1.76
N LEU A 122 -7.25 7.72 3.07
CA LEU A 122 -6.27 7.31 4.08
C LEU A 122 -6.57 5.87 4.55
N TYR A 123 -5.62 4.97 4.34
CA TYR A 123 -5.71 3.56 4.71
C TYR A 123 -4.56 3.14 5.63
N MET A 124 -4.85 2.21 6.54
CA MET A 124 -3.89 1.72 7.50
C MET A 124 -3.92 0.18 7.58
N LEU A 125 -2.75 -0.41 7.69
CA LEU A 125 -2.53 -1.85 7.92
C LEU A 125 -2.37 -2.13 9.43
N ASP A 126 -2.67 -3.35 9.84
CA ASP A 126 -2.51 -3.85 11.22
C ASP A 126 -3.36 -3.09 12.25
N GLY A 127 -4.43 -2.48 11.83
CA GLY A 127 -5.33 -1.69 12.65
C GLY A 127 -5.64 -0.33 12.05
N THR A 128 -6.34 0.50 12.79
CA THR A 128 -6.75 1.84 12.34
C THR A 128 -6.59 2.87 13.45
N THR A 129 -6.54 4.13 13.05
CA THR A 129 -6.73 5.29 13.92
C THR A 129 -7.80 6.20 13.31
N SER A 130 -8.25 7.20 14.08
CA SER A 130 -9.28 8.14 13.61
C SER A 130 -8.87 8.81 12.29
N GLY A 131 -9.75 8.75 11.28
CA GLY A 131 -9.52 9.30 9.95
C GLY A 131 -8.91 8.31 8.95
N TYR A 132 -8.50 7.12 9.39
CA TYR A 132 -7.98 6.05 8.55
C TYR A 132 -8.95 4.87 8.49
N LEU A 133 -9.10 4.28 7.31
CA LEU A 133 -9.83 3.02 7.10
C LEU A 133 -8.86 1.84 7.11
N SER A 134 -9.37 0.65 7.48
CA SER A 134 -8.58 -0.57 7.33
C SER A 134 -8.35 -0.88 5.85
N PHE A 135 -7.12 -1.23 5.52
CA PHE A 135 -6.79 -1.72 4.18
C PHE A 135 -7.07 -3.21 4.03
N GLU A 136 -7.13 -3.95 5.13
CA GLU A 136 -7.36 -5.41 5.22
C GLU A 136 -8.83 -5.78 5.17
#